data_ac49abd24dc9997aea619034570b1d6a
#
_entry.id   ac49abd24dc9997aea619034570b1d6a
#
_cell.length_a   1.000
_cell.length_b   1.000
_cell.length_c   1.000
_cell.angle_alpha   90.00
_cell.angle_beta   90.00
_cell.angle_gamma   90.00
#
_symmetry.space_group_name_H-M   'P 1'
#
loop_
_entity.id
_entity.type
_entity.pdbx_description
1 polymer ?
#
loop_
_entity_poly.entity_id
_entity_poly.type
_entity_poly.pdbx_seq_one_letter_code
_entity_poly.pdbx_strand_id
1 'polypeptide(L)'
;SVMLANTPAMLEAHYAVPMCGAVLHSMNTRLDARVIAMQLDHAECKVLITDLAFSDTIRDTLKRCSVKPLTIDYDDPEFSQPGKPLGEFDYEELLSQGDPDFTWLMPNDEWDAISVNYTSGTTGDPKGVVYHHRGASLLVQSSIITTSLAKHSVYLWTLPMFHCNG
;
A
#
# COMPACT_ATOMS: atom_id res chain seq x y z
N SER A 1 5.39 0.52 -2.58
CA SER A 1 4.73 1.39 -1.58
C SER A 1 3.45 1.97 -2.14
N VAL A 2 2.44 2.16 -1.30
CA VAL A 2 1.16 2.78 -1.70
C VAL A 2 0.78 3.89 -0.74
N MET A 3 0.41 5.06 -1.27
CA MET A 3 -0.09 6.21 -0.52
C MET A 3 -1.45 6.63 -1.08
N LEU A 4 -2.47 5.93 -0.64
CA LEU A 4 -3.86 6.06 -1.10
C LEU A 4 -4.80 6.21 0.10
N ALA A 5 -5.93 6.86 -0.11
CA ALA A 5 -7.07 6.78 0.80
C ALA A 5 -7.73 5.39 0.75
N ASN A 6 -8.82 5.18 1.48
CA ASN A 6 -9.61 3.94 1.37
C ASN A 6 -10.38 3.93 0.04
N THR A 7 -9.70 3.60 -1.03
CA THR A 7 -10.23 3.57 -2.40
C THR A 7 -10.18 2.15 -2.97
N PRO A 8 -10.85 1.87 -4.09
CA PRO A 8 -10.70 0.58 -4.78
C PRO A 8 -9.23 0.24 -5.07
N ALA A 9 -8.45 1.19 -5.57
CA ALA A 9 -7.02 0.99 -5.86
C ALA A 9 -6.21 0.58 -4.61
N MET A 10 -6.55 1.12 -3.42
CA MET A 10 -5.92 0.71 -2.17
C MET A 10 -6.25 -0.74 -1.82
N LEU A 11 -7.50 -1.16 -2.00
CA LEU A 11 -7.92 -2.55 -1.79
C LEU A 11 -7.24 -3.50 -2.79
N GLU A 12 -7.21 -3.13 -4.05
CA GLU A 12 -6.53 -3.88 -5.11
C GLU A 12 -5.05 -4.09 -4.79
N ALA A 13 -4.36 -3.05 -4.32
CA ALA A 13 -2.95 -3.15 -3.92
C ALA A 13 -2.71 -4.17 -2.79
N HIS A 14 -3.66 -4.31 -1.85
CA HIS A 14 -3.55 -5.30 -0.77
C HIS A 14 -3.54 -6.74 -1.26
N TYR A 15 -4.14 -7.00 -2.41
CA TYR A 15 -4.13 -8.31 -3.05
C TYR A 15 -3.07 -8.42 -4.15
N ALA A 16 -3.06 -7.47 -5.08
CA ALA A 16 -2.21 -7.55 -6.26
C ALA A 16 -0.70 -7.55 -5.93
N VAL A 17 -0.27 -6.75 -4.95
CA VAL A 17 1.15 -6.69 -4.57
C VAL A 17 1.65 -8.03 -4.02
N PRO A 18 0.99 -8.68 -3.05
CA PRO A 18 1.38 -10.02 -2.64
C PRO A 18 1.22 -11.08 -3.73
N MET A 19 0.20 -10.98 -4.59
CA MET A 19 -0.03 -11.93 -5.67
C MET A 19 1.07 -11.91 -6.73
N CYS A 20 1.80 -10.81 -6.88
CA CYS A 20 2.98 -10.75 -7.74
C CYS A 20 4.29 -11.06 -6.99
N GLY A 21 4.22 -11.55 -5.75
CA GLY A 21 5.40 -11.93 -4.95
C GLY A 21 6.15 -10.74 -4.36
N ALA A 22 5.54 -9.56 -4.33
CA ALA A 22 6.12 -8.35 -3.74
C ALA A 22 5.61 -8.10 -2.31
N VAL A 23 6.30 -7.23 -1.57
CA VAL A 23 5.95 -6.85 -0.20
C VAL A 23 5.23 -5.51 -0.23
N LEU A 24 4.00 -5.49 0.28
CA LEU A 24 3.20 -4.26 0.37
C LEU A 24 3.70 -3.35 1.49
N HIS A 25 4.01 -2.11 1.17
CA HIS A 25 4.20 -1.04 2.15
C HIS A 25 3.06 -0.03 2.01
N SER A 26 2.06 -0.10 2.88
CA SER A 26 0.95 0.84 2.94
C SER A 26 1.31 2.02 3.85
N MET A 27 1.31 3.24 3.30
CA MET A 27 1.82 4.42 3.98
C MET A 27 0.70 5.25 4.60
N ASN A 28 0.97 5.80 5.78
CA ASN A 28 0.07 6.73 6.44
C ASN A 28 0.02 8.06 5.65
N THR A 29 -1.16 8.40 5.17
CA THR A 29 -1.43 9.60 4.36
C THR A 29 -1.27 10.94 5.11
N ARG A 30 -1.03 10.90 6.42
CA ARG A 30 -0.88 12.09 7.29
C ARG A 30 0.58 12.41 7.63
N LEU A 31 1.54 11.66 7.08
CA LEU A 31 2.95 11.86 7.33
C LEU A 31 3.50 13.03 6.52
N ASP A 32 4.55 13.66 7.04
CA ASP A 32 5.30 14.67 6.30
C ASP A 32 6.30 14.05 5.31
N ALA A 33 6.74 14.85 4.34
CA ALA A 33 7.62 14.41 3.26
C ALA A 33 8.96 13.83 3.75
N ARG A 34 9.49 14.29 4.91
CA ARG A 34 10.75 13.79 5.46
C ARG A 34 10.59 12.36 5.98
N VAL A 35 9.52 12.10 6.70
CA VAL A 35 9.24 10.77 7.25
C VAL A 35 8.91 9.78 6.13
N ILE A 36 8.14 10.21 5.13
CA ILE A 36 7.84 9.37 3.95
C ILE A 36 9.13 9.03 3.20
N ALA A 37 10.01 10.00 2.96
CA ALA A 37 11.29 9.76 2.28
C ALA A 37 12.15 8.73 3.02
N MET A 38 12.25 8.85 4.35
CA MET A 38 12.97 7.89 5.17
C MET A 38 12.36 6.48 5.07
N GLN A 39 11.02 6.36 5.07
CA GLN A 39 10.36 5.07 4.92
C GLN A 39 10.59 4.47 3.53
N LEU A 40 10.52 5.27 2.46
CA LEU A 40 10.80 4.81 1.09
C LEU A 40 12.24 4.31 0.94
N ASP A 41 13.21 5.04 1.52
CA ASP A 41 14.62 4.66 1.50
C ASP A 41 14.86 3.37 2.30
N HIS A 42 14.32 3.30 3.52
CA HIS A 42 14.47 2.12 4.39
C HIS A 42 13.79 0.87 3.83
N ALA A 43 12.64 1.03 3.18
CA ALA A 43 11.91 -0.07 2.52
C ALA A 43 12.48 -0.41 1.13
N GLU A 44 13.51 0.30 0.66
CA GLU A 44 14.07 0.15 -0.69
C GLU A 44 12.99 0.15 -1.78
N CYS A 45 12.07 1.09 -1.69
CA CYS A 45 10.89 1.17 -2.53
C CYS A 45 11.23 1.13 -4.02
N LYS A 46 10.62 0.20 -4.76
CA LYS A 46 10.81 0.07 -6.22
C LYS A 46 9.67 0.73 -7.00
N VAL A 47 8.45 0.62 -6.50
CA VAL A 47 7.24 1.18 -7.11
C VAL A 47 6.47 1.97 -6.06
N LEU A 48 6.04 3.16 -6.41
CA LEU A 48 5.20 4.02 -5.59
C LEU A 48 3.89 4.30 -6.32
N ILE A 49 2.77 3.85 -5.75
CA ILE A 49 1.43 4.23 -6.21
C ILE A 49 0.93 5.33 -5.28
N THR A 50 0.50 6.45 -5.82
CA THR A 50 0.07 7.60 -5.02
C THR A 50 -1.14 8.31 -5.63
N ASP A 51 -2.06 8.74 -4.77
CA ASP A 51 -3.17 9.60 -5.16
C ASP A 51 -2.68 11.01 -5.48
N LEU A 52 -3.23 11.63 -6.53
CA LEU A 52 -2.94 13.01 -6.92
C LEU A 52 -3.19 14.01 -5.78
N ALA A 53 -4.11 13.72 -4.88
CA ALA A 53 -4.37 14.53 -3.69
C ALA A 53 -3.12 14.71 -2.80
N PHE A 54 -2.16 13.79 -2.87
CA PHE A 54 -0.91 13.84 -2.11
C PHE A 54 0.28 14.34 -2.93
N SER A 55 0.06 14.79 -4.16
CA SER A 55 1.12 15.12 -5.12
C SER A 55 2.15 16.13 -4.60
N ASP A 56 1.75 17.15 -3.85
CA ASP A 56 2.70 18.13 -3.30
C ASP A 56 3.61 17.52 -2.24
N THR A 57 3.07 16.71 -1.33
CA THR A 57 3.84 15.98 -0.32
C THR A 57 4.79 14.98 -0.97
N ILE A 58 4.32 14.22 -1.96
CA ILE A 58 5.15 13.23 -2.67
C ILE A 58 6.22 13.90 -3.51
N ARG A 59 5.93 15.03 -4.16
CA ARG A 59 6.95 15.80 -4.88
C ARG A 59 8.11 16.21 -3.97
N ASP A 60 7.81 16.65 -2.76
CA ASP A 60 8.84 17.00 -1.79
C ASP A 60 9.54 15.77 -1.21
N THR A 61 8.83 14.68 -1.06
CA THR A 61 9.39 13.37 -0.68
C THR A 61 10.44 12.90 -1.69
N LEU A 62 10.08 12.87 -2.98
CA LEU A 62 10.96 12.38 -4.06
C LEU A 62 12.24 13.21 -4.26
N LYS A 63 12.24 14.48 -3.82
CA LYS A 63 13.46 15.30 -3.77
C LYS A 63 14.40 14.89 -2.63
N ARG A 64 13.88 14.28 -1.57
CA ARG A 64 14.59 13.97 -0.33
C ARG A 64 15.09 12.54 -0.28
N CYS A 65 14.35 11.60 -0.85
CA CYS A 65 14.72 10.19 -0.81
C CYS A 65 15.87 9.84 -1.77
N SER A 66 16.66 8.87 -1.37
CA SER A 66 17.77 8.33 -2.15
C SER A 66 17.30 7.38 -3.23
N VAL A 67 16.26 6.60 -2.94
CA VAL A 67 15.61 5.71 -3.93
C VAL A 67 14.87 6.51 -4.99
N LYS A 68 14.74 5.93 -6.16
CA LYS A 68 13.98 6.51 -7.28
C LYS A 68 12.92 5.51 -7.72
N PRO A 69 11.80 5.42 -6.98
CA PRO A 69 10.76 4.48 -7.32
C PRO A 69 10.07 4.88 -8.63
N LEU A 70 9.69 3.88 -9.42
CA LEU A 70 8.72 4.08 -10.49
C LEU A 70 7.44 4.61 -9.84
N THR A 71 6.98 5.78 -10.25
CA THR A 71 5.80 6.41 -9.65
C THR A 71 4.59 6.24 -10.57
N ILE A 72 3.47 5.84 -9.99
CA ILE A 72 2.18 5.64 -10.67
C ILE A 72 1.17 6.55 -9.98
N ASP A 73 0.54 7.41 -10.76
CA ASP A 73 -0.48 8.33 -10.27
C ASP A 73 -1.86 7.67 -10.30
N TYR A 74 -2.60 7.81 -9.22
CA TYR A 74 -4.02 7.48 -9.12
C TYR A 74 -4.83 8.76 -8.99
N ASP A 75 -5.84 8.92 -9.82
CA ASP A 75 -6.81 10.02 -9.74
C ASP A 75 -8.14 9.44 -9.24
N ASP A 76 -8.50 9.77 -8.00
CA ASP A 76 -9.76 9.30 -7.42
C ASP A 76 -10.93 10.05 -8.06
N PRO A 77 -11.79 9.40 -8.85
CA PRO A 77 -12.88 10.07 -9.54
C PRO A 77 -13.97 10.62 -8.61
N GLU A 78 -14.03 10.12 -7.37
CA GLU A 78 -15.00 10.56 -6.36
C GLU A 78 -14.46 11.70 -5.47
N PHE A 79 -13.17 12.04 -5.58
CA PHE A 79 -12.51 13.03 -4.75
C PHE A 79 -11.82 14.10 -5.57
N SER A 80 -12.53 15.19 -5.83
CA SER A 80 -12.11 16.28 -6.72
C SER A 80 -11.08 17.26 -6.13
N GLN A 81 -10.05 16.79 -5.44
CA GLN A 81 -8.93 17.67 -5.09
C GLN A 81 -7.88 17.66 -6.21
N PRO A 82 -7.63 18.83 -6.84
CA PRO A 82 -6.70 18.88 -7.96
C PRO A 82 -5.26 18.68 -7.47
N GLY A 83 -4.70 17.53 -7.80
CA GLY A 83 -3.27 17.27 -7.75
C GLY A 83 -2.62 17.48 -9.12
N LYS A 84 -1.28 17.45 -9.15
CA LYS A 84 -0.52 17.44 -10.42
C LYS A 84 0.14 16.10 -10.59
N PRO A 85 -0.01 15.43 -11.72
CA PRO A 85 0.68 14.19 -12.01
C PRO A 85 2.20 14.30 -11.73
N LEU A 86 2.75 13.27 -11.16
CA LEU A 86 4.17 13.13 -10.81
C LEU A 86 4.77 11.89 -11.45
N GLY A 87 3.93 10.90 -11.67
CA GLY A 87 4.30 9.58 -12.10
C GLY A 87 4.59 9.49 -13.58
N GLU A 88 5.18 8.36 -13.94
CA GLU A 88 5.45 7.99 -15.32
C GLU A 88 4.22 7.34 -15.97
N PHE A 89 3.27 6.88 -15.14
CA PHE A 89 2.08 6.18 -15.58
C PHE A 89 0.85 6.65 -14.80
N ASP A 90 -0.29 6.63 -15.47
CA ASP A 90 -1.61 6.66 -14.86
C ASP A 90 -2.02 5.24 -14.43
N TYR A 91 -2.67 5.12 -13.28
CA TYR A 91 -3.02 3.83 -12.70
C TYR A 91 -3.99 3.03 -13.57
N GLU A 92 -5.07 3.67 -14.05
CA GLU A 92 -6.10 2.99 -14.85
C GLU A 92 -5.56 2.64 -16.25
N GLU A 93 -4.74 3.51 -16.84
CA GLU A 93 -4.06 3.23 -18.10
C GLU A 93 -3.14 2.02 -17.94
N LEU A 94 -2.37 1.93 -16.85
CA LEU A 94 -1.50 0.81 -16.57
C LEU A 94 -2.28 -0.50 -16.36
N LEU A 95 -3.40 -0.45 -15.62
CA LEU A 95 -4.28 -1.61 -15.43
C LEU A 95 -4.82 -2.15 -16.76
N SER A 96 -5.16 -1.26 -17.69
CA SER A 96 -5.69 -1.66 -19.01
C SER A 96 -4.69 -2.47 -19.85
N GLN A 97 -3.40 -2.38 -19.54
CA GLN A 97 -2.32 -3.10 -20.20
C GLN A 97 -1.96 -4.42 -19.48
N GLY A 98 -2.58 -4.68 -18.33
CA GLY A 98 -2.33 -5.89 -17.53
C GLY A 98 -2.80 -7.16 -18.22
N ASP A 99 -2.18 -8.28 -17.86
CA ASP A 99 -2.60 -9.61 -18.31
C ASP A 99 -3.70 -10.14 -17.38
N PRO A 100 -4.97 -10.28 -17.85
CA PRO A 100 -6.07 -10.77 -17.02
C PRO A 100 -5.89 -12.24 -16.60
N ASP A 101 -5.07 -12.99 -17.31
CA ASP A 101 -4.78 -14.40 -17.02
C ASP A 101 -3.49 -14.59 -16.19
N PHE A 102 -2.98 -13.54 -15.57
CA PHE A 102 -1.77 -13.58 -14.74
C PHE A 102 -1.86 -14.67 -13.68
N THR A 103 -0.89 -15.56 -13.67
CA THR A 103 -0.80 -16.62 -12.66
C THR A 103 -0.15 -16.08 -11.38
N TRP A 104 -0.84 -16.20 -10.28
CA TRP A 104 -0.36 -15.73 -8.97
C TRP A 104 0.91 -16.46 -8.56
N LEU A 105 1.81 -15.71 -7.97
CA LEU A 105 3.05 -16.24 -7.40
C LEU A 105 2.78 -16.61 -5.94
N MET A 106 2.67 -17.90 -5.68
CA MET A 106 2.58 -18.41 -4.31
C MET A 106 3.92 -18.23 -3.60
N PRO A 107 3.93 -17.87 -2.30
CA PRO A 107 5.18 -17.79 -1.55
C PRO A 107 5.85 -19.17 -1.47
N ASN A 108 7.18 -19.20 -1.61
CA ASN A 108 7.96 -20.45 -1.44
C ASN A 108 8.04 -20.87 0.03
N ASP A 109 8.01 -19.88 0.92
CA ASP A 109 7.98 -20.08 2.38
C ASP A 109 6.84 -19.23 2.97
N GLU A 110 6.02 -19.83 3.83
CA GLU A 110 4.94 -19.11 4.53
C GLU A 110 5.46 -18.03 5.49
N TRP A 111 6.75 -18.02 5.80
CA TRP A 111 7.42 -17.00 6.59
C TRP A 111 7.94 -15.83 5.74
N ASP A 112 7.83 -15.89 4.41
CA ASP A 112 8.16 -14.77 3.55
C ASP A 112 7.28 -13.56 3.89
N ALA A 113 7.86 -12.36 3.75
CA ALA A 113 7.16 -11.10 4.02
C ALA A 113 6.00 -10.89 3.04
N ILE A 114 4.84 -10.49 3.55
CA ILE A 114 3.69 -10.09 2.76
C ILE A 114 3.49 -8.57 2.77
N SER A 115 3.78 -7.95 3.92
CA SER A 115 3.69 -6.49 4.04
C SER A 115 4.63 -5.94 5.11
N VAL A 116 4.89 -4.63 5.03
CA VAL A 116 5.58 -3.85 6.06
C VAL A 116 4.78 -2.60 6.39
N ASN A 117 4.56 -2.36 7.69
CA ASN A 117 3.91 -1.15 8.19
C ASN A 117 4.84 -0.45 9.18
N TYR A 118 4.93 0.88 9.09
CA TYR A 118 5.76 1.65 10.00
C TYR A 118 4.98 2.12 11.22
N THR A 119 5.60 1.99 12.39
CA THR A 119 5.06 2.54 13.63
C THR A 119 5.16 4.07 13.64
N SER A 120 4.32 4.73 14.43
CA SER A 120 4.30 6.19 14.56
C SER A 120 5.53 6.80 15.25
N GLY A 121 6.46 5.98 15.76
CA GLY A 121 7.74 6.43 16.31
C GLY A 121 7.64 7.47 17.42
N THR A 122 7.02 7.13 18.56
CA THR A 122 6.91 8.05 19.70
C THR A 122 8.23 8.32 20.42
N THR A 123 9.27 7.51 20.19
CA THR A 123 10.55 7.57 20.91
C THR A 123 11.79 7.48 20.03
N GLY A 124 11.67 7.72 18.73
CA GLY A 124 12.78 7.63 17.78
C GLY A 124 12.30 7.47 16.33
N ASP A 125 13.18 7.01 15.47
CA ASP A 125 12.84 6.75 14.07
C ASP A 125 11.75 5.65 13.96
N PRO A 126 10.79 5.78 13.03
CA PRO A 126 9.77 4.78 12.80
C PRO A 126 10.38 3.41 12.50
N LYS A 127 9.80 2.36 13.08
CA LYS A 127 10.23 0.98 12.87
C LYS A 127 9.30 0.29 11.89
N GLY A 128 9.87 -0.42 10.91
CA GLY A 128 9.12 -1.27 10.00
C GLY A 128 8.75 -2.59 10.68
N VAL A 129 7.45 -2.83 10.84
CA VAL A 129 6.90 -4.10 11.31
C VAL A 129 6.60 -4.96 10.10
N VAL A 130 7.30 -6.08 9.96
CA VAL A 130 7.12 -7.01 8.84
C VAL A 130 6.10 -8.07 9.21
N TYR A 131 5.07 -8.20 8.38
CA TYR A 131 4.10 -9.28 8.43
C TYR A 131 4.52 -10.37 7.45
N HIS A 132 4.27 -11.63 7.80
CA HIS A 132 4.53 -12.78 6.94
C HIS A 132 3.22 -13.49 6.53
N HIS A 133 3.24 -14.24 5.45
CA HIS A 133 2.05 -14.89 4.88
C HIS A 133 1.31 -15.77 5.89
N ARG A 134 2.05 -16.58 6.69
CA ARG A 134 1.48 -17.39 7.76
C ARG A 134 0.69 -16.56 8.77
N GLY A 135 1.27 -15.45 9.27
CA GLY A 135 0.64 -14.59 10.26
C GLY A 135 -0.63 -13.94 9.73
N ALA A 136 -0.59 -13.45 8.50
CA ALA A 136 -1.75 -12.88 7.82
C ALA A 136 -2.88 -13.91 7.68
N SER A 137 -2.58 -15.12 7.23
CA SER A 137 -3.55 -16.21 7.09
C SER A 137 -4.21 -16.59 8.42
N LEU A 138 -3.42 -16.74 9.48
CA LEU A 138 -3.94 -17.09 10.81
C LEU A 138 -4.81 -15.96 11.38
N LEU A 139 -4.42 -14.70 11.18
CA LEU A 139 -5.20 -13.54 11.62
C LEU A 139 -6.57 -13.50 10.93
N VAL A 140 -6.60 -13.70 9.62
CA VAL A 140 -7.86 -13.73 8.84
C VAL A 140 -8.78 -14.83 9.34
N GLN A 141 -8.28 -16.05 9.54
CA GLN A 141 -9.07 -17.16 10.07
C GLN A 141 -9.60 -16.86 11.48
N SER A 142 -8.77 -16.31 12.34
CA SER A 142 -9.19 -15.88 13.68
C SER A 142 -10.28 -14.81 13.61
N SER A 143 -10.13 -13.82 12.73
CA SER A 143 -11.11 -12.75 12.55
C SER A 143 -12.47 -13.29 12.06
N ILE A 144 -12.47 -14.22 11.11
CA ILE A 144 -13.71 -14.88 10.64
C ILE A 144 -14.45 -15.56 11.80
N ILE A 145 -13.72 -16.29 12.65
CA ILE A 145 -14.32 -17.01 13.78
C ILE A 145 -14.84 -16.03 14.84
N THR A 146 -14.03 -15.03 15.22
CA THR A 146 -14.37 -14.13 16.33
C THR A 146 -15.47 -13.15 15.99
N THR A 147 -15.57 -12.73 14.72
CA THR A 147 -16.60 -11.79 14.25
C THR A 147 -17.78 -12.48 13.57
N SER A 148 -17.76 -13.82 13.48
CA SER A 148 -18.79 -14.61 12.82
C SER A 148 -19.04 -14.17 11.36
N LEU A 149 -17.99 -13.80 10.63
CA LEU A 149 -18.11 -13.43 9.22
C LEU A 149 -18.55 -14.62 8.38
N ALA A 150 -19.67 -14.48 7.72
CA ALA A 150 -20.21 -15.49 6.82
C ALA A 150 -19.82 -15.18 5.37
N LYS A 151 -19.99 -16.18 4.48
CA LYS A 151 -19.86 -15.97 3.04
C LYS A 151 -20.86 -14.88 2.60
N HIS A 152 -20.40 -13.96 1.77
CA HIS A 152 -21.17 -12.81 1.29
C HIS A 152 -21.55 -11.78 2.35
N SER A 153 -20.83 -11.72 3.49
CA SER A 153 -20.96 -10.60 4.42
C SER A 153 -20.63 -9.28 3.74
N VAL A 154 -21.39 -8.24 4.03
CA VAL A 154 -21.10 -6.88 3.62
C VAL A 154 -20.38 -6.19 4.77
N TYR A 155 -19.15 -5.74 4.52
CA TYR A 155 -18.32 -5.11 5.52
C TYR A 155 -18.13 -3.62 5.23
N LEU A 156 -18.54 -2.77 6.17
CA LEU A 156 -18.27 -1.33 6.11
C LEU A 156 -16.89 -1.04 6.68
N TRP A 157 -15.94 -0.75 5.80
CA TRP A 157 -14.56 -0.49 6.18
C TRP A 157 -14.37 0.95 6.70
N THR A 158 -14.36 1.11 8.00
CA THR A 158 -14.25 2.43 8.66
C THR A 158 -12.82 2.78 9.10
N LEU A 159 -11.94 1.79 9.19
CA LEU A 159 -10.55 1.99 9.58
C LEU A 159 -9.67 2.36 8.37
N PRO A 160 -8.59 3.13 8.58
CA PRO A 160 -7.64 3.39 7.49
C PRO A 160 -6.97 2.09 7.02
N MET A 161 -7.08 1.78 5.75
CA MET A 161 -6.46 0.58 5.16
C MET A 161 -4.93 0.61 5.21
N PHE A 162 -4.31 1.79 5.34
CA PHE A 162 -2.88 1.89 5.52
C PHE A 162 -2.39 1.48 6.91
N HIS A 163 -3.27 1.37 7.90
CA HIS A 163 -2.91 1.03 9.27
C HIS A 163 -3.17 -0.45 9.54
N CYS A 164 -2.11 -1.21 9.78
CA CYS A 164 -2.16 -2.67 9.99
C CYS A 164 -2.85 -3.42 8.83
N ASN A 165 -2.90 -2.81 7.65
CA ASN A 165 -3.58 -3.31 6.45
C ASN A 165 -5.11 -3.43 6.62
N GLY A 166 -5.68 -2.59 7.50
CA GLY A 166 -7.11 -2.51 7.72
C GLY A 166 -7.66 -3.32 8.86
#